data_60b80d70eb01ac4249e0ceb50aa4e3c9
#
_entry.id   60b80d70eb01ac4249e0ceb50aa4e3c9
#
_cell.length_a   1.000
_cell.length_b   1.000
_cell.length_c   1.000
_cell.angle_alpha   90.00
_cell.angle_beta   90.00
_cell.angle_gamma   90.00
#
_symmetry.space_group_name_H-M   'P 1'
#
loop_
_entity.id
_entity.type
_entity.pdbx_description
1 polymer ?
#
loop_
_entity_poly.entity_id
_entity_poly.type
_entity_poly.pdbx_seq_one_letter_code
_entity_poly.pdbx_strand_id
1 'polypeptide(L)' 'VTEATDLIRSEAVKAFNRTWELIELPDRSPADDDEMLEAAFASRRLWDEIGGEEQRAVADWQIAHVASLLGYA' A
#
# COMPACT_ATOMS: atom_id res chain seq x y z
N VAL A 1 13.46 11.47 16.94
CA VAL A 1 13.09 11.85 15.86
C VAL A 1 13.18 10.86 14.94
N THR A 2 13.70 9.98 15.02
CA THR A 2 14.14 9.56 13.92
C THR A 2 14.10 8.12 13.82
N GLU A 3 14.37 7.31 14.83
CA GLU A 3 14.29 5.88 14.70
C GLU A 3 12.85 5.43 14.47
N ALA A 4 11.91 5.99 15.22
CA ALA A 4 10.51 5.63 15.05
C ALA A 4 9.99 6.03 13.67
N THR A 5 10.34 7.25 13.22
CA THR A 5 9.93 7.72 11.90
C THR A 5 10.55 6.86 10.80
N ASP A 6 11.81 6.48 10.96
CA ASP A 6 12.50 5.66 9.97
C ASP A 6 11.89 4.26 9.90
N LEU A 7 11.49 3.69 11.04
CA LEU A 7 10.82 2.41 11.05
C LEU A 7 9.47 2.47 10.35
N ILE A 8 8.70 3.52 10.62
CA ILE A 8 7.39 3.71 9.97
C ILE A 8 7.57 3.86 8.47
N ARG A 9 8.56 4.67 8.05
CA ARG A 9 8.84 4.85 6.63
C ARG A 9 9.24 3.52 5.97
N SER A 10 10.09 2.76 6.63
CA SER A 10 10.53 1.47 6.12
C SER A 10 9.35 0.52 5.93
N GLU A 11 8.45 0.48 6.91
CA GLU A 11 7.27 -0.37 6.83
C GLU A 11 6.29 0.12 5.75
N ALA A 12 6.18 1.43 5.59
CA ALA A 12 5.34 2.00 4.54
C ALA A 12 5.85 1.60 3.15
N VAL A 13 7.16 1.67 2.95
CA VAL A 13 7.78 1.27 1.69
C VAL A 13 7.58 -0.21 1.43
N LYS A 14 7.78 -1.04 2.46
CA LYS A 14 7.57 -2.48 2.32
C LYS A 14 6.14 -2.81 1.92
N ALA A 15 5.16 -2.16 2.57
CA ALA A 15 3.75 -2.39 2.25
C ALA A 15 3.44 -1.94 0.83
N PHE A 16 3.98 -0.80 0.41
CA PHE A 16 3.80 -0.29 -0.93
C PHE A 16 4.37 -1.26 -1.97
N ASN A 17 5.59 -1.73 -1.74
CA ASN A 17 6.24 -2.66 -2.66
C ASN A 17 5.53 -4.01 -2.70
N ARG A 18 5.06 -4.50 -1.55
CA ARG A 18 4.31 -5.75 -1.49
C ARG A 18 3.01 -5.64 -2.29
N THR A 19 2.36 -4.48 -2.22
CA THR A 19 1.15 -4.24 -3.00
C THR A 19 1.45 -4.41 -4.50
N TRP A 20 2.54 -3.82 -4.98
CA TRP A 20 2.91 -3.94 -6.38
C TRP A 20 3.25 -5.37 -6.77
N GLU A 21 3.94 -6.11 -5.89
CA GLU A 21 4.23 -7.52 -6.16
C GLU A 21 2.94 -8.30 -6.38
N LEU A 22 1.93 -8.03 -5.56
CA LEU A 22 0.64 -8.71 -5.67
C LEU A 22 -0.13 -8.26 -6.91
N ILE A 23 -0.04 -6.98 -7.25
CA ILE A 23 -0.67 -6.46 -8.47
C ILE A 23 -0.14 -7.19 -9.71
N GLU A 24 1.15 -7.52 -9.70
CA GLU A 24 1.81 -8.11 -10.86
C GLU A 24 1.64 -9.62 -10.96
N LEU A 25 1.06 -10.26 -9.95
CA LEU A 25 0.80 -11.70 -10.03
C LEU A 25 -0.21 -12.00 -11.13
N PRO A 26 0.07 -12.99 -12.00
CA PRO A 26 -0.84 -13.30 -13.10
C PRO A 26 -2.14 -13.94 -12.64
N ASP A 27 -2.10 -14.77 -11.60
CA ASP A 27 -3.28 -15.52 -11.15
C ASP A 27 -3.45 -15.36 -9.65
N ARG A 28 -3.95 -14.20 -9.22
CA ARG A 28 -4.15 -13.98 -7.79
C ARG A 28 -5.27 -14.85 -7.25
N SER A 29 -5.01 -15.49 -6.10
CA SER A 29 -6.05 -16.17 -5.35
C SER A 29 -6.87 -15.13 -4.57
N PRO A 30 -8.05 -15.52 -4.05
CA PRO A 30 -8.78 -14.61 -3.16
C PRO A 30 -7.96 -14.13 -1.97
N ALA A 31 -7.09 -15.00 -1.42
CA ALA A 31 -6.20 -14.59 -0.33
C ALA A 31 -5.20 -13.55 -0.78
N ASP A 32 -4.69 -13.68 -2.00
CA ASP A 32 -3.76 -12.68 -2.57
C ASP A 32 -4.47 -11.34 -2.77
N ASP A 33 -5.72 -11.36 -3.22
CA ASP A 33 -6.51 -10.14 -3.40
C ASP A 33 -6.73 -9.44 -2.07
N ASP A 34 -7.02 -10.20 -1.01
CA ASP A 34 -7.21 -9.64 0.32
C ASP A 34 -5.92 -9.02 0.84
N GLU A 35 -4.80 -9.72 0.66
CA GLU A 35 -3.49 -9.22 1.09
C GLU A 35 -3.13 -7.94 0.33
N MET A 36 -3.41 -7.90 -0.96
CA MET A 36 -3.14 -6.75 -1.80
C MET A 36 -3.87 -5.52 -1.29
N LEU A 37 -5.13 -5.66 -0.96
CA LEU A 37 -5.93 -4.56 -0.45
C LEU A 37 -5.44 -4.13 0.93
N GLU A 38 -5.15 -5.09 1.82
CA GLU A 38 -4.63 -4.78 3.15
C GLU A 38 -3.28 -4.06 3.08
N ALA A 39 -2.39 -4.51 2.20
CA ALA A 39 -1.08 -3.89 2.05
C ALA A 39 -1.21 -2.44 1.54
N ALA A 40 -2.12 -2.20 0.60
CA ALA A 40 -2.35 -0.86 0.07
C ALA A 40 -2.83 0.09 1.17
N PHE A 41 -3.80 -0.35 1.99
CA PHE A 41 -4.28 0.46 3.09
C PHE A 41 -3.24 0.64 4.19
N ALA A 42 -2.45 -0.40 4.47
CA ALA A 42 -1.38 -0.30 5.46
C ALA A 42 -0.36 0.75 5.05
N SER A 43 0.05 0.75 3.79
CA SER A 43 0.95 1.76 3.25
C SER A 43 0.39 3.16 3.45
N ARG A 44 -0.88 3.35 3.11
CA ARG A 44 -1.53 4.65 3.24
C ARG A 44 -1.55 5.15 4.68
N ARG A 45 -1.90 4.26 5.62
CA ARG A 45 -1.92 4.62 7.05
C ARG A 45 -0.55 5.00 7.57
N LEU A 46 0.47 4.25 7.17
CA LEU A 46 1.83 4.51 7.64
C LEU A 46 2.36 5.85 7.09
N TRP A 47 2.10 6.15 5.83
CA TRP A 47 2.48 7.45 5.27
C TRP A 47 1.74 8.59 5.95
N ASP A 48 0.49 8.37 6.35
CA ASP A 48 -0.28 9.38 7.05
C ASP A 48 0.35 9.71 8.40
N GLU A 49 0.91 8.74 9.08
CA GLU A 49 1.54 8.94 10.38
C GLU A 49 2.77 9.83 10.30
N ILE A 50 3.51 9.78 9.22
CA ILE A 50 4.74 10.56 9.09
C ILE A 50 4.56 11.82 8.23
N GLY A 51 3.34 12.11 7.80
CA GLY A 51 3.00 13.38 7.21
C GLY A 51 3.48 13.65 5.80
N GLY A 52 3.80 12.64 5.04
CA GLY A 52 4.27 12.82 3.66
C GLY A 52 3.11 13.05 2.69
N GLU A 53 2.88 14.29 2.26
CA GLU A 53 1.78 14.61 1.37
C GLU A 53 1.87 13.93 0.02
N GLU A 54 3.05 13.97 -0.58
CA GLU A 54 3.28 13.32 -1.87
C GLU A 54 3.09 11.82 -1.75
N GLN A 55 3.62 11.24 -0.71
CA GLN A 55 3.51 9.80 -0.48
C GLN A 55 2.07 9.39 -0.22
N ARG A 56 1.31 10.23 0.48
CA ARG A 56 -0.11 9.94 0.70
C ARG A 56 -0.89 9.96 -0.61
N ALA A 57 -0.58 10.91 -1.48
CA ALA A 57 -1.23 10.98 -2.79
C ALA A 57 -0.92 9.74 -3.62
N VAL A 58 0.33 9.29 -3.62
CA VAL A 58 0.73 8.08 -4.33
C VAL A 58 0.04 6.86 -3.74
N ALA A 59 -0.05 6.79 -2.41
CA ALA A 59 -0.73 5.69 -1.73
C ALA A 59 -2.23 5.67 -2.06
N ASP A 60 -2.86 6.83 -2.13
CA ASP A 60 -4.26 6.93 -2.52
C ASP A 60 -4.47 6.46 -3.95
N TRP A 61 -3.56 6.82 -4.85
CA TRP A 61 -3.60 6.36 -6.22
C TRP A 61 -3.47 4.84 -6.29
N GLN A 62 -2.57 4.28 -5.49
CA GLN A 62 -2.38 2.83 -5.46
C GLN A 62 -3.64 2.13 -4.95
N ILE A 63 -4.29 2.67 -3.92
CA ILE A 63 -5.55 2.12 -3.42
C ILE A 63 -6.61 2.13 -4.52
N ALA A 64 -6.73 3.23 -5.24
CA ALA A 64 -7.69 3.34 -6.33
C ALA A 64 -7.39 2.31 -7.41
N HIS A 65 -6.12 2.11 -7.72
CA HIS A 65 -5.71 1.13 -8.71
C HIS A 65 -6.07 -0.30 -8.28
N VAL A 66 -5.78 -0.64 -7.01
CA VAL A 66 -6.13 -1.94 -6.45
C VAL A 66 -7.64 -2.14 -6.48
N ALA A 67 -8.40 -1.14 -6.06
CA ALA A 67 -9.86 -1.22 -6.06
C ALA A 67 -10.39 -1.47 -7.46
N SER A 68 -9.81 -0.81 -8.45
CA SER A 68 -10.17 -1.02 -9.84
C SER A 68 -9.92 -2.46 -10.29
N LEU A 69 -8.76 -3.01 -9.92
CA LEU A 69 -8.43 -4.39 -10.25
C LEU A 69 -9.38 -5.39 -9.60
N LEU A 70 -9.88 -5.06 -8.42
CA LEU A 70 -10.81 -5.94 -7.70
C LEU A 70 -12.27 -5.72 -8.07
N GLY A 71 -12.54 -4.73 -8.92
CA GLY A 71 -13.89 -4.48 -9.38
C GLY A 71 -14.73 -3.62 -8.45
N TYR A 72 -14.11 -2.87 -7.57
CA TYR A 72 -14.81 -1.99 -6.64
C TYR A 72 -15.07 -0.59 -7.21
N ALA A 73 -14.87 -0.40 -8.43
CA ALA A 73 -14.91 0.90 -9.04
C ALA A 73 -16.14 1.77 -8.71
#